data_b22f42e6cd1970c2b22eb6fd85af0342
#
_entry.id   b22f42e6cd1970c2b22eb6fd85af0342
#
_cell.length_a   1.000
_cell.length_b   1.000
_cell.length_c   1.000
_cell.angle_alpha   90.00
_cell.angle_beta   90.00
_cell.angle_gamma   90.00
#
_symmetry.space_group_name_H-M   'P 1'
#
loop_
_entity.id
_entity.type
_entity.pdbx_description
1 polymer ?
#
loop_
_entity_poly.entity_id
_entity_poly.type
_entity_poly.pdbx_seq_one_letter_code
_entity_poly.pdbx_strand_id
1 'polypeptide(L)'
;IPIAELADQLRQLPVRQATQTLINQQRSGEPLAMVGAMKPSVHFYAGQVILFEGRSDGALVNLADRLNHEQRRGWRGVPLQSSGASPTVLMIIDQGTIRQKHWRGLQPETLGRFGIYTVWRVERTRLNDRAAELMSDGVDADWREPRPERF
;
A
#
# COMPACT_ATOMS: atom_id res chain seq x y z
N ILE A 1 31.06 -1.49 -16.18
CA ILE A 1 30.19 -1.29 -15.02
C ILE A 1 30.68 -2.21 -13.91
N PRO A 2 30.99 -1.69 -12.73
CA PRO A 2 31.35 -2.51 -11.59
C PRO A 2 30.26 -3.56 -11.27
N ILE A 3 30.65 -4.77 -10.92
CA ILE A 3 29.75 -5.89 -10.63
C ILE A 3 28.76 -5.52 -9.51
N ALA A 4 29.21 -4.76 -8.49
CA ALA A 4 28.36 -4.31 -7.40
C ALA A 4 27.22 -3.39 -7.87
N GLU A 5 27.51 -2.47 -8.79
CA GLU A 5 26.52 -1.56 -9.37
C GLU A 5 25.51 -2.33 -10.24
N LEU A 6 25.97 -3.29 -11.01
CA LEU A 6 25.09 -4.17 -11.79
C LEU A 6 24.17 -5.00 -10.89
N ALA A 7 24.70 -5.54 -9.79
CA ALA A 7 23.90 -6.29 -8.81
C ALA A 7 22.83 -5.41 -8.17
N ASP A 8 23.14 -4.17 -7.83
CA ASP A 8 22.15 -3.22 -7.27
C ASP A 8 21.06 -2.86 -8.27
N GLN A 9 21.42 -2.63 -9.53
CA GLN A 9 20.45 -2.39 -10.59
C GLN A 9 19.51 -3.57 -10.77
N LEU A 10 20.02 -4.80 -10.75
CA LEU A 10 19.21 -6.02 -10.87
C LEU A 10 18.28 -6.23 -9.68
N ARG A 11 18.71 -5.89 -8.47
CA ARG A 11 17.86 -5.97 -7.26
C ARG A 11 16.72 -4.96 -7.30
N GLN A 12 16.94 -3.79 -7.86
CA GLN A 12 15.95 -2.72 -7.91
C GLN A 12 14.98 -2.86 -9.08
N LEU A 13 15.30 -3.69 -10.07
CA LEU A 13 14.48 -3.85 -11.26
C LEU A 13 13.03 -4.27 -10.95
N PRO A 14 12.76 -5.29 -10.09
CA PRO A 14 11.40 -5.67 -9.76
C PRO A 14 10.61 -4.52 -9.10
N VAL A 15 11.23 -3.76 -8.21
CA VAL A 15 10.61 -2.60 -7.56
C VAL A 15 10.26 -1.51 -8.56
N ARG A 16 11.16 -1.23 -9.50
CA ARG A 16 10.91 -0.25 -10.57
C ARG A 16 9.78 -0.68 -11.48
N GLN A 17 9.76 -1.95 -11.87
CA GLN A 17 8.70 -2.51 -12.72
C GLN A 17 7.34 -2.47 -12.00
N ALA A 18 7.29 -2.84 -10.73
CA ALA A 18 6.09 -2.75 -9.92
C ALA A 18 5.59 -1.30 -9.80
N THR A 19 6.50 -0.36 -9.52
CA THR A 19 6.18 1.07 -9.42
C THR A 19 5.67 1.62 -10.75
N GLN A 20 6.29 1.26 -11.86
CA GLN A 20 5.87 1.68 -13.19
C GLN A 20 4.46 1.17 -13.51
N THR A 21 4.16 -0.07 -13.17
CA THR A 21 2.82 -0.65 -13.32
C THR A 21 1.81 0.10 -12.45
N LEU A 22 2.19 0.40 -11.20
CA LEU A 22 1.36 1.16 -10.28
C LEU A 22 0.95 2.52 -10.90
N ILE A 23 1.91 3.26 -11.43
CA ILE A 23 1.67 4.56 -12.06
C ILE A 23 0.83 4.42 -13.32
N ASN A 24 1.17 3.47 -14.19
CA ASN A 24 0.49 3.28 -15.48
C ASN A 24 -0.97 2.83 -15.32
N GLN A 25 -1.28 2.09 -14.26
CA GLN A 25 -2.62 1.56 -14.00
C GLN A 25 -3.43 2.46 -13.06
N GLN A 26 -2.83 3.47 -12.48
CA GLN A 26 -3.50 4.36 -11.54
C GLN A 26 -4.67 5.09 -12.20
N ARG A 27 -5.83 4.99 -11.57
CA ARG A 27 -7.01 5.77 -11.94
C ARG A 27 -6.97 7.15 -11.28
N SER A 28 -7.72 8.10 -11.80
CA SER A 28 -7.78 9.46 -11.24
C SER A 28 -8.20 9.43 -9.76
N GLY A 29 -7.37 10.02 -8.90
CA GLY A 29 -7.62 10.09 -7.46
C GLY A 29 -7.41 8.78 -6.71
N GLU A 30 -6.93 7.73 -7.36
CA GLU A 30 -6.68 6.44 -6.71
C GLU A 30 -5.45 6.52 -5.82
N PRO A 31 -5.57 6.22 -4.51
CA PRO A 31 -4.42 6.24 -3.60
C PRO A 31 -3.47 5.08 -3.86
N LEU A 32 -2.20 5.31 -3.55
CA LEU A 32 -1.11 4.34 -3.71
C LEU A 32 -0.61 3.88 -2.34
N ALA A 33 -0.37 2.59 -2.19
CA ALA A 33 0.18 2.00 -0.97
C ALA A 33 1.29 1.00 -1.27
N MET A 34 2.16 0.79 -0.30
CA MET A 34 3.12 -0.31 -0.31
C MET A 34 3.00 -1.05 1.03
N VAL A 35 2.80 -2.35 0.96
CA VAL A 35 2.47 -3.18 2.12
C VAL A 35 3.49 -4.30 2.28
N GLY A 36 3.95 -4.47 3.50
CA GLY A 36 4.92 -5.52 3.87
C GLY A 36 6.35 -5.02 3.80
N ALA A 37 6.94 -5.04 2.63
CA ALA A 37 8.27 -4.50 2.41
C ALA A 37 8.20 -2.97 2.27
N MET A 38 9.06 -2.27 2.97
CA MET A 38 9.17 -0.82 2.86
C MET A 38 10.38 -0.49 1.99
N LYS A 39 10.14 0.01 0.79
CA LYS A 39 11.18 0.49 -0.12
C LYS A 39 10.96 1.97 -0.40
N PRO A 40 11.68 2.87 0.29
CA PRO A 40 11.51 4.31 0.09
C PRO A 40 11.71 4.76 -1.35
N SER A 41 12.48 4.00 -2.13
CA SER A 41 12.66 4.25 -3.55
C SER A 41 11.36 4.24 -4.36
N VAL A 42 10.34 3.51 -3.92
CA VAL A 42 9.02 3.50 -4.58
C VAL A 42 8.40 4.90 -4.56
N HIS A 43 8.47 5.57 -3.41
CA HIS A 43 7.98 6.95 -3.27
C HIS A 43 8.71 7.89 -4.23
N PHE A 44 10.03 7.74 -4.34
CA PHE A 44 10.85 8.54 -5.22
C PHE A 44 10.52 8.30 -6.70
N TYR A 45 10.40 7.03 -7.12
CA TYR A 45 10.08 6.69 -8.51
C TYR A 45 8.65 7.07 -8.91
N ALA A 46 7.72 6.98 -7.97
CA ALA A 46 6.33 7.32 -8.24
C ALA A 46 6.10 8.83 -8.38
N GLY A 47 6.92 9.66 -7.74
CA GLY A 47 6.72 11.11 -7.69
C GLY A 47 5.43 11.52 -6.98
N GLN A 48 4.84 10.62 -6.21
CA GLN A 48 3.56 10.79 -5.50
C GLN A 48 3.69 10.28 -4.09
N VAL A 49 2.77 10.68 -3.23
CA VAL A 49 2.69 10.17 -1.85
C VAL A 49 2.22 8.72 -1.88
N ILE A 50 2.96 7.87 -1.17
CA ILE A 50 2.66 6.46 -1.01
C ILE A 50 2.50 6.16 0.47
N LEU A 51 1.44 5.45 0.83
CA LEU A 51 1.22 4.99 2.19
C LEU A 51 1.97 3.68 2.41
N PHE A 52 2.90 3.69 3.37
CA PHE A 52 3.68 2.51 3.73
C PHE A 52 3.10 1.86 4.98
N GLU A 53 2.81 0.57 4.91
CA GLU A 53 2.38 -0.24 6.05
C GLU A 53 3.11 -1.58 6.08
N GLY A 54 3.21 -2.17 7.27
CA GLY A 54 3.81 -3.47 7.47
C GLY A 54 2.89 -4.62 7.02
N ARG A 55 3.22 -5.83 7.48
CA ARG A 55 2.52 -7.06 7.09
C ARG A 55 1.52 -7.57 8.12
N SER A 56 1.50 -6.99 9.32
CA SER A 56 0.66 -7.45 10.42
C SER A 56 -0.84 -7.17 10.17
N ASP A 57 -1.68 -7.80 10.96
CA ASP A 57 -3.11 -7.51 10.98
C ASP A 57 -3.38 -6.04 11.36
N GLY A 58 -2.63 -5.51 12.33
CA GLY A 58 -2.68 -4.09 12.69
C GLY A 58 -2.32 -3.17 11.52
N ALA A 59 -1.41 -3.59 10.65
CA ALA A 59 -1.06 -2.81 9.47
C ALA A 59 -2.22 -2.71 8.48
N LEU A 60 -3.01 -3.77 8.32
CA LEU A 60 -4.21 -3.74 7.47
C LEU A 60 -5.25 -2.76 8.03
N VAL A 61 -5.49 -2.82 9.33
CA VAL A 61 -6.40 -1.89 10.02
C VAL A 61 -5.90 -0.45 9.88
N ASN A 62 -4.61 -0.23 10.07
CA ASN A 62 -3.97 1.08 9.90
C ASN A 62 -4.14 1.62 8.48
N LEU A 63 -3.94 0.79 7.48
CA LEU A 63 -4.09 1.20 6.09
C LEU A 63 -5.52 1.65 5.80
N ALA A 64 -6.50 0.86 6.21
CA ALA A 64 -7.92 1.20 6.04
C ALA A 64 -8.28 2.52 6.75
N ASP A 65 -7.85 2.69 7.99
CA ASP A 65 -8.13 3.90 8.77
C ASP A 65 -7.43 5.14 8.18
N ARG A 66 -6.18 5.00 7.74
CA ARG A 66 -5.43 6.08 7.09
C ARG A 66 -6.08 6.52 5.78
N LEU A 67 -6.51 5.59 4.95
CA LEU A 67 -7.21 5.91 3.71
C LEU A 67 -8.52 6.65 3.97
N ASN A 68 -9.29 6.23 4.97
CA ASN A 68 -10.51 6.90 5.37
C ASN A 68 -10.25 8.31 5.94
N HIS A 69 -9.17 8.46 6.69
CA HIS A 69 -8.74 9.75 7.25
C HIS A 69 -8.33 10.74 6.15
N GLU A 70 -7.51 10.30 5.22
CA GLU A 70 -7.08 11.10 4.07
C GLU A 70 -8.27 11.52 3.22
N GLN A 71 -9.24 10.65 3.04
CA GLN A 71 -10.47 10.98 2.32
C GLN A 71 -11.27 12.09 3.00
N ARG A 72 -11.33 12.09 4.34
CA ARG A 72 -12.08 13.10 5.09
C ARG A 72 -11.40 14.47 5.12
N ARG A 73 -10.05 14.51 5.17
CA ARG A 73 -9.28 15.75 5.28
C ARG A 73 -8.81 16.32 3.95
N GLY A 74 -8.79 15.51 2.90
CA GLY A 74 -8.15 15.88 1.65
C GLY A 74 -6.62 15.83 1.75
N TRP A 75 -5.99 15.67 0.60
CA TRP A 75 -4.55 15.72 0.50
C TRP A 75 -4.05 17.17 0.68
N ARG A 76 -3.09 17.38 1.58
CA ARG A 76 -2.46 18.68 1.81
C ARG A 76 -3.44 19.81 2.18
N GLY A 77 -4.52 19.49 2.90
CA GLY A 77 -5.49 20.50 3.34
C GLY A 77 -6.40 21.04 2.23
N VAL A 78 -6.37 20.43 1.04
CA VAL A 78 -7.36 20.72 0.00
C VAL A 78 -8.60 19.89 0.31
N PRO A 79 -9.78 20.52 0.51
CA PRO A 79 -11.01 19.78 0.77
C PRO A 79 -11.29 18.84 -0.39
N LEU A 80 -11.49 17.55 -0.08
CA LEU A 80 -11.98 16.61 -1.08
C LEU A 80 -13.39 17.03 -1.49
N GLN A 81 -13.55 17.31 -2.75
CA GLN A 81 -14.88 17.38 -3.31
C GLN A 81 -15.52 16.00 -3.18
N SER A 82 -16.74 15.94 -2.69
CA SER A 82 -17.47 14.73 -2.37
C SER A 82 -17.61 13.72 -3.53
N SER A 83 -17.29 14.13 -4.74
CA SER A 83 -17.32 13.30 -5.95
C SER A 83 -15.97 12.65 -6.30
N GLY A 84 -14.90 12.88 -5.52
CA GLY A 84 -13.53 12.55 -5.93
C GLY A 84 -12.89 11.34 -5.24
N ALA A 85 -13.60 10.64 -4.34
CA ALA A 85 -13.03 9.48 -3.67
C ALA A 85 -13.00 8.26 -4.59
N SER A 86 -11.80 7.74 -4.88
CA SER A 86 -11.69 6.49 -5.63
C SER A 86 -12.25 5.31 -4.82
N PRO A 87 -13.04 4.42 -5.45
CA PRO A 87 -13.56 3.23 -4.79
C PRO A 87 -12.49 2.14 -4.58
N THR A 88 -11.31 2.33 -5.11
CA THR A 88 -10.22 1.35 -5.08
C THR A 88 -8.92 1.99 -4.62
N VAL A 89 -7.99 1.14 -4.18
CA VAL A 89 -6.61 1.49 -3.84
C VAL A 89 -5.66 0.59 -4.64
N LEU A 90 -4.60 1.16 -5.17
CA LEU A 90 -3.51 0.41 -5.76
C LEU A 90 -2.42 0.18 -4.72
N MET A 91 -1.91 -1.05 -4.65
CA MET A 91 -0.84 -1.38 -3.72
C MET A 91 0.20 -2.31 -4.34
N ILE A 92 1.43 -2.12 -3.87
CA ILE A 92 2.50 -3.09 -4.05
C ILE A 92 2.55 -3.92 -2.77
N ILE A 93 2.46 -5.23 -2.90
CA ILE A 93 2.49 -6.16 -1.79
C ILE A 93 3.51 -7.26 -2.05
N ASP A 94 4.31 -7.59 -1.05
CA ASP A 94 5.30 -8.65 -1.19
C ASP A 94 4.69 -10.04 -0.96
N GLN A 95 5.37 -11.05 -1.48
CA GLN A 95 4.90 -12.43 -1.44
C GLN A 95 4.72 -12.96 -0.02
N GLY A 96 5.58 -12.57 0.91
CA GLY A 96 5.47 -12.97 2.32
C GLY A 96 4.22 -12.41 2.98
N THR A 97 3.85 -11.19 2.65
CA THR A 97 2.64 -10.54 3.16
C THR A 97 1.37 -11.15 2.59
N ILE A 98 1.35 -11.49 1.31
CA ILE A 98 0.21 -12.16 0.67
C ILE A 98 -0.13 -13.48 1.36
N ARG A 99 0.86 -14.18 1.91
CA ARG A 99 0.66 -15.45 2.63
C ARG A 99 0.01 -15.27 4.00
N GLN A 100 0.00 -14.06 4.54
CA GLN A 100 -0.63 -13.80 5.84
C GLN A 100 -2.15 -13.90 5.72
N LYS A 101 -2.76 -14.61 6.68
CA LYS A 101 -4.19 -14.93 6.68
C LYS A 101 -5.08 -13.71 6.49
N HIS A 102 -4.76 -12.61 7.14
CA HIS A 102 -5.58 -11.40 7.12
C HIS A 102 -5.58 -10.66 5.77
N TRP A 103 -4.53 -10.83 4.95
CA TRP A 103 -4.48 -10.27 3.59
C TRP A 103 -5.20 -11.15 2.56
N ARG A 104 -5.44 -12.40 2.88
CA ARG A 104 -6.25 -13.30 2.05
C ARG A 104 -7.73 -12.91 2.14
N GLY A 105 -8.49 -13.16 1.12
CA GLY A 105 -9.93 -12.88 1.11
C GLY A 105 -10.31 -11.45 0.74
N LEU A 106 -9.34 -10.57 0.47
CA LEU A 106 -9.59 -9.25 -0.10
C LEU A 106 -10.07 -9.31 -1.55
N GLN A 107 -9.91 -10.45 -2.21
CA GLN A 107 -10.25 -10.68 -3.62
C GLN A 107 -9.72 -9.58 -4.53
N PRO A 108 -8.41 -9.34 -4.53
CA PRO A 108 -7.82 -8.26 -5.29
C PRO A 108 -7.80 -8.57 -6.79
N GLU A 109 -7.77 -7.53 -7.61
CA GLU A 109 -7.38 -7.63 -9.00
C GLU A 109 -5.84 -7.60 -9.07
N THR A 110 -5.23 -8.65 -9.60
CA THR A 110 -3.77 -8.70 -9.80
C THR A 110 -3.43 -8.03 -11.13
N LEU A 111 -2.65 -6.97 -11.08
CA LEU A 111 -2.24 -6.20 -12.26
C LEU A 111 -0.87 -6.61 -12.81
N GLY A 112 -0.06 -7.26 -12.00
CA GLY A 112 1.25 -7.76 -12.40
C GLY A 112 2.04 -8.33 -11.25
N ARG A 113 3.04 -9.14 -11.58
CA ARG A 113 3.97 -9.75 -10.62
C ARG A 113 5.39 -9.48 -11.08
N PHE A 114 6.23 -9.00 -10.16
CA PHE A 114 7.60 -8.60 -10.44
C PHE A 114 8.51 -9.09 -9.31
N GLY A 115 9.19 -10.20 -9.52
CA GLY A 115 9.97 -10.85 -8.47
C GLY A 115 9.08 -11.24 -7.27
N ILE A 116 9.41 -10.72 -6.09
CA ILE A 116 8.63 -10.94 -4.86
C ILE A 116 7.43 -9.99 -4.72
N TYR A 117 7.30 -9.01 -5.61
CA TYR A 117 6.27 -7.97 -5.54
C TYR A 117 5.12 -8.26 -6.48
N THR A 118 3.91 -7.99 -5.99
CA THR A 118 2.69 -8.04 -6.78
C THR A 118 1.99 -6.70 -6.72
N VAL A 119 1.43 -6.25 -7.81
CA VAL A 119 0.60 -5.04 -7.85
C VAL A 119 -0.86 -5.47 -7.82
N TRP A 120 -1.56 -4.97 -6.80
CA TRP A 120 -2.97 -5.25 -6.55
C TRP A 120 -3.82 -3.99 -6.66
N ARG A 121 -5.00 -4.14 -7.23
CA ARG A 121 -6.10 -3.20 -7.03
C ARG A 121 -7.12 -3.82 -6.10
N VAL A 122 -7.41 -3.15 -5.00
CA VAL A 122 -8.33 -3.64 -3.96
C VAL A 122 -9.49 -2.66 -3.81
N GLU A 123 -10.69 -3.19 -3.75
CA GLU A 123 -11.87 -2.37 -3.44
C GLU A 123 -11.79 -1.90 -1.98
N ARG A 124 -11.99 -0.61 -1.78
CA ARG A 124 -11.91 -0.01 -0.43
C ARG A 124 -12.97 -0.56 0.52
N THR A 125 -14.15 -0.92 0.00
CA THR A 125 -15.19 -1.57 0.79
C THR A 125 -14.73 -2.90 1.37
N ARG A 126 -14.05 -3.72 0.58
CA ARG A 126 -13.48 -5.00 1.03
C ARG A 126 -12.38 -4.80 2.07
N LEU A 127 -11.52 -3.82 1.85
CA LEU A 127 -10.48 -3.47 2.82
C LEU A 127 -11.07 -3.00 4.14
N ASN A 128 -12.09 -2.15 4.09
CA ASN A 128 -12.79 -1.65 5.28
C ASN A 128 -13.55 -2.77 6.01
N ASP A 129 -14.21 -3.66 5.29
CA ASP A 129 -14.92 -4.80 5.89
C ASP A 129 -13.94 -5.74 6.59
N ARG A 130 -12.80 -6.02 5.97
CA ARG A 130 -11.77 -6.85 6.58
C ARG A 130 -11.16 -6.19 7.81
N ALA A 131 -10.92 -4.90 7.75
CA ALA A 131 -10.44 -4.12 8.91
C ALA A 131 -11.47 -4.15 10.06
N ALA A 132 -12.75 -4.02 9.76
CA ALA A 132 -13.82 -4.10 10.76
C ALA A 132 -13.86 -5.48 11.43
N GLU A 133 -13.70 -6.57 10.69
CA GLU A 133 -13.60 -7.92 11.24
C GLU A 133 -12.41 -8.04 12.21
N LEU A 134 -11.23 -7.54 11.82
CA LEU A 134 -10.04 -7.56 12.66
C LEU A 134 -10.22 -6.70 13.92
N MET A 135 -10.84 -5.54 13.79
CA MET A 135 -11.14 -4.68 14.93
C MET A 135 -12.11 -5.34 15.91
N SER A 136 -13.10 -6.09 15.44
CA SER A 136 -13.99 -6.85 16.31
C SER A 136 -13.27 -8.01 17.03
N ASP A 137 -12.16 -8.49 16.47
CA ASP A 137 -11.28 -9.49 17.09
C ASP A 137 -10.24 -8.86 18.04
N GLY A 138 -10.27 -7.55 18.25
CA GLY A 138 -9.41 -6.84 19.19
C GLY A 138 -8.18 -6.17 18.58
N VAL A 139 -8.10 -6.10 17.26
CA VAL A 139 -6.99 -5.39 16.57
C VAL A 139 -7.37 -3.92 16.41
N ASP A 140 -6.56 -3.02 16.95
CA ASP A 140 -6.80 -1.58 16.90
C ASP A 140 -5.86 -0.86 15.92
N ALA A 141 -6.34 0.26 15.38
CA ALA A 141 -5.50 1.15 14.59
C ALA A 141 -4.59 1.97 15.53
N ASP A 142 -3.29 1.87 15.32
CA ASP A 142 -2.28 2.51 16.16
C ASP A 142 -1.36 3.49 15.41
N TRP A 143 -1.65 3.78 14.17
CA TRP A 143 -0.78 4.62 13.34
C TRP A 143 -0.67 6.08 13.84
N ARG A 144 -1.62 6.53 14.64
CA ARG A 144 -1.61 7.87 15.26
C ARG A 144 -0.78 7.92 16.54
N GLU A 145 -0.46 6.76 17.12
CA GLU A 145 0.35 6.68 18.32
C GLU A 145 1.82 6.89 17.99
N PRO A 146 2.59 7.58 18.85
CA PRO A 146 4.02 7.68 18.67
C PRO A 146 4.64 6.27 18.64
N ARG A 147 5.25 5.93 17.53
CA ARG A 147 6.00 4.66 17.45
C ARG A 147 7.33 4.84 18.17
N PRO A 148 7.72 3.90 19.04
CA PRO A 148 9.06 3.92 19.58
C PRO A 148 10.05 3.83 18.42
N GLU A 149 11.00 4.77 18.39
CA GLU A 149 12.05 4.76 17.38
C GLU A 149 12.80 3.43 17.49
N ARG A 150 12.72 2.63 16.46
CA ARG A 150 13.52 1.41 16.34
C ARG A 150 14.81 1.77 15.62
N PHE A 151 15.83 1.90 16.41
CA PHE A 151 17.18 1.97 15.89
C PHE A 151 17.71 0.59 15.55
#